data_db7b6fae135253ab9f969fb420d83e35
#
_entry.id   db7b6fae135253ab9f969fb420d83e35
#
_cell.length_a   1.000
_cell.length_b   1.000
_cell.length_c   1.000
_cell.angle_alpha   90.00
_cell.angle_beta   90.00
_cell.angle_gamma   90.00
#
_symmetry.space_group_name_H-M   'P 1'
#
loop_
_entity.id
_entity.type
_entity.pdbx_description
1 polymer ?
#
loop_
_entity_poly.entity_id
_entity_poly.type
_entity_poly.pdbx_seq_one_letter_code
_entity_poly.pdbx_strand_id
1 'polypeptide(L)'
;IKMAEKTIELLSPAGDMERLRMSLAYGADAVYLAGPDFGMRSFAGNFTPEELRQAVELCHSRGVAVHVTCNTMPRNDEAARLPEWLEFLQAAGVDAAILADVGVLSLLKKHAPGVKAHISTQASVSNYQAAAAWYELGASRVILARELSLDEIREIRAKAPPALELEAFVHGAMCVSYSGRCLLSNYMTGRDANRGACAQPCRYQYALVEEKRPGEYFPIGEDAGGAFILNSRDMCMIDHVPELMDAGLDSLKIEGRAKSAYYAAIVTAAYRHAIDAARAGEPLDPVWRAEVDKVSHRPYSTGFYYGEPGQHTAHARYLRDWQVVGVVTSCAPDGAALCELRNKFAEGDELELVGPGVRPVSFRVEGLADGDGLPIPEARKPQMPFRLSLPVQAPPLSLLRRKAVGL
;
A
#
# COMPACT_ATOMS: atom_id res chain seq x y z
N ILE A 1 17.14 7.89 -32.59
CA ILE A 1 17.63 7.34 -31.31
C ILE A 1 16.38 6.94 -30.56
N LYS A 2 16.06 5.63 -30.51
CA LYS A 2 15.01 5.13 -29.62
C LYS A 2 15.46 5.50 -28.20
N MET A 3 14.74 6.40 -27.53
CA MET A 3 14.88 6.55 -26.08
C MET A 3 14.66 5.16 -25.49
N ALA A 4 15.56 4.72 -24.61
CA ALA A 4 15.34 3.51 -23.84
C ALA A 4 13.95 3.65 -23.19
N GLU A 5 13.07 2.66 -23.36
CA GLU A 5 11.74 2.66 -22.76
C GLU A 5 11.94 2.80 -21.24
N LYS A 6 11.57 3.97 -20.74
CA LYS A 6 11.67 4.28 -19.30
C LYS A 6 10.69 3.35 -18.57
N THR A 7 11.22 2.40 -17.83
CA THR A 7 10.41 1.48 -17.06
C THR A 7 9.83 2.20 -15.84
N ILE A 8 8.49 2.27 -15.75
CA ILE A 8 7.83 2.80 -14.55
C ILE A 8 7.92 1.76 -13.42
N GLU A 9 8.24 2.21 -12.22
CA GLU A 9 8.39 1.39 -11.03
C GLU A 9 7.03 1.18 -10.35
N LEU A 10 6.72 -0.05 -9.95
CA LEU A 10 5.60 -0.37 -9.07
C LEU A 10 6.11 -0.50 -7.62
N LEU A 11 5.80 0.48 -6.78
CA LEU A 11 6.21 0.53 -5.39
C LEU A 11 5.10 0.02 -4.46
N SER A 12 5.34 -1.13 -3.85
CA SER A 12 4.37 -1.85 -3.03
C SER A 12 4.64 -1.72 -1.53
N PRO A 13 3.60 -1.75 -0.68
CA PRO A 13 3.76 -1.65 0.76
C PRO A 13 4.22 -2.98 1.38
N ALA A 14 5.10 -2.91 2.37
CA ALA A 14 5.48 -4.03 3.22
C ALA A 14 5.40 -3.62 4.70
N GLY A 15 4.38 -4.10 5.42
CA GLY A 15 4.20 -3.83 6.85
C GLY A 15 4.95 -4.83 7.75
N ASP A 16 5.25 -6.02 7.23
CA ASP A 16 6.01 -7.11 7.87
C ASP A 16 6.57 -8.06 6.81
N MET A 17 7.27 -9.11 7.25
CA MET A 17 7.89 -10.10 6.37
C MET A 17 6.88 -10.91 5.54
N GLU A 18 5.65 -11.14 6.02
CA GLU A 18 4.61 -11.83 5.25
C GLU A 18 4.16 -10.95 4.08
N ARG A 19 3.83 -9.67 4.36
CA ARG A 19 3.44 -8.68 3.34
C ARG A 19 4.56 -8.43 2.33
N LEU A 20 5.81 -8.41 2.79
CA LEU A 20 6.99 -8.29 1.93
C LEU A 20 7.05 -9.44 0.93
N ARG A 21 6.97 -10.69 1.39
CA ARG A 21 7.00 -11.87 0.52
C ARG A 21 5.86 -11.87 -0.50
N MET A 22 4.67 -11.43 -0.09
CA MET A 22 3.53 -11.26 -1.01
C MET A 22 3.81 -10.18 -2.06
N SER A 23 4.25 -8.99 -1.67
CA SER A 23 4.57 -7.92 -2.63
C SER A 23 5.61 -8.37 -3.66
N LEU A 24 6.66 -9.07 -3.21
CA LEU A 24 7.70 -9.62 -4.08
C LEU A 24 7.16 -10.69 -5.04
N ALA A 25 6.35 -11.62 -4.55
CA ALA A 25 5.82 -12.71 -5.36
C ALA A 25 4.82 -12.22 -6.41
N TYR A 26 4.09 -11.15 -6.12
CA TYR A 26 3.04 -10.60 -6.97
C TYR A 26 3.48 -9.43 -7.87
N GLY A 27 4.79 -9.17 -7.97
CA GLY A 27 5.36 -8.37 -9.06
C GLY A 27 5.71 -6.92 -8.70
N ALA A 28 6.06 -6.62 -7.45
CA ALA A 28 6.62 -5.32 -7.07
C ALA A 28 8.03 -5.14 -7.66
N ASP A 29 8.33 -3.94 -8.19
CA ASP A 29 9.68 -3.53 -8.60
C ASP A 29 10.47 -2.93 -7.42
N ALA A 30 9.74 -2.34 -6.47
CA ALA A 30 10.28 -1.85 -5.21
C ALA A 30 9.28 -2.04 -4.08
N VAL A 31 9.79 -2.10 -2.84
CA VAL A 31 8.96 -2.15 -1.65
C VAL A 31 9.31 -1.01 -0.69
N TYR A 32 8.31 -0.49 0.02
CA TYR A 32 8.58 0.45 1.11
C TYR A 32 8.11 -0.11 2.45
N LEU A 33 8.97 0.06 3.44
CA LEU A 33 8.79 -0.47 4.78
C LEU A 33 9.28 0.53 5.84
N ALA A 34 9.13 0.21 7.11
CA ALA A 34 9.59 1.05 8.20
C ALA A 34 10.35 0.23 9.24
N GLY A 35 11.35 0.88 9.84
CA GLY A 35 11.96 0.44 11.08
C GLY A 35 11.10 0.73 12.31
N PRO A 36 11.61 0.45 13.50
CA PRO A 36 10.88 0.67 14.75
C PRO A 36 10.53 2.14 14.99
N ASP A 37 11.45 3.04 14.59
CA ASP A 37 11.36 4.49 14.78
C ASP A 37 11.26 5.24 13.43
N PHE A 38 10.96 6.54 13.50
CA PHE A 38 10.99 7.52 12.39
C PHE A 38 10.03 7.28 11.22
N GLY A 39 9.25 6.19 11.23
CA GLY A 39 8.27 5.88 10.18
C GLY A 39 6.85 6.28 10.56
N MET A 40 6.08 6.79 9.58
CA MET A 40 4.63 6.93 9.74
C MET A 40 3.98 5.56 9.93
N ARG A 41 2.82 5.48 10.62
CA ARG A 41 2.14 4.21 10.94
C ARG A 41 2.86 3.39 12.03
N SER A 42 3.21 3.99 13.15
CA SER A 42 3.83 3.32 14.30
C SER A 42 3.03 2.12 14.84
N PHE A 43 1.73 2.04 14.56
CA PHE A 43 0.85 0.91 14.92
C PHE A 43 0.70 -0.15 13.83
N ALA A 44 1.29 0.03 12.63
CA ALA A 44 1.48 -1.05 11.68
C ALA A 44 2.65 -1.94 12.12
N GLY A 45 2.73 -3.14 11.60
CA GLY A 45 3.95 -3.92 11.73
C GLY A 45 5.15 -3.10 11.25
N ASN A 46 6.25 -3.11 11.99
CA ASN A 46 7.50 -2.47 11.64
C ASN A 46 8.62 -3.51 11.75
N PHE A 47 9.64 -3.37 10.93
CA PHE A 47 10.75 -4.30 10.89
C PHE A 47 11.76 -4.00 12.01
N THR A 48 12.15 -5.01 12.75
CA THR A 48 13.33 -4.93 13.59
C THR A 48 14.58 -4.73 12.72
N PRO A 49 15.71 -4.23 13.27
CA PRO A 49 16.95 -4.09 12.51
C PRO A 49 17.38 -5.42 11.83
N GLU A 50 17.18 -6.54 12.49
CA GLU A 50 17.52 -7.85 11.93
C GLU A 50 16.58 -8.24 10.78
N GLU A 51 15.27 -8.12 10.97
CA GLU A 51 14.29 -8.35 9.90
C GLU A 51 14.51 -7.41 8.70
N LEU A 52 14.98 -6.16 8.95
CA LEU A 52 15.27 -5.22 7.87
C LEU A 52 16.45 -5.69 7.01
N ARG A 53 17.54 -6.22 7.62
CA ARG A 53 18.64 -6.81 6.86
C ARG A 53 18.16 -8.01 6.02
N GLN A 54 17.37 -8.91 6.63
CA GLN A 54 16.79 -10.05 5.92
C GLN A 54 15.86 -9.60 4.77
N ALA A 55 15.09 -8.53 4.99
CA ALA A 55 14.22 -7.95 3.96
C ALA A 55 15.02 -7.40 2.78
N VAL A 56 16.11 -6.66 3.04
CA VAL A 56 16.98 -6.13 1.99
C VAL A 56 17.64 -7.26 1.20
N GLU A 57 18.21 -8.26 1.88
CA GLU A 57 18.83 -9.41 1.23
C GLU A 57 17.83 -10.16 0.34
N LEU A 58 16.63 -10.44 0.86
CA LEU A 58 15.56 -11.12 0.12
C LEU A 58 15.12 -10.31 -1.11
N CYS A 59 14.94 -8.99 -0.98
CA CYS A 59 14.55 -8.13 -2.08
C CYS A 59 15.64 -8.08 -3.16
N HIS A 60 16.88 -7.82 -2.76
CA HIS A 60 18.00 -7.71 -3.68
C HIS A 60 18.28 -9.03 -4.41
N SER A 61 18.08 -10.18 -3.77
CA SER A 61 18.18 -11.49 -4.45
C SER A 61 17.19 -11.67 -5.60
N ARG A 62 16.15 -10.81 -5.66
CA ARG A 62 15.11 -10.79 -6.70
C ARG A 62 15.16 -9.53 -7.58
N GLY A 63 16.18 -8.68 -7.40
CA GLY A 63 16.30 -7.42 -8.13
C GLY A 63 15.27 -6.35 -7.76
N VAL A 64 14.68 -6.43 -6.55
CA VAL A 64 13.67 -5.50 -6.04
C VAL A 64 14.32 -4.52 -5.07
N ALA A 65 14.06 -3.21 -5.25
CA ALA A 65 14.61 -2.16 -4.39
C ALA A 65 13.85 -2.04 -3.06
N VAL A 66 14.56 -1.57 -2.03
CA VAL A 66 14.00 -1.36 -0.68
C VAL A 66 14.08 0.10 -0.27
N HIS A 67 12.93 0.71 -0.02
CA HIS A 67 12.82 2.09 0.47
C HIS A 67 12.36 2.11 1.93
N VAL A 68 13.12 2.74 2.81
CA VAL A 68 12.79 2.82 4.24
C VAL A 68 12.22 4.18 4.60
N THR A 69 11.07 4.19 5.28
CA THR A 69 10.46 5.45 5.70
C THR A 69 11.16 6.03 6.93
N CYS A 70 11.59 7.29 6.81
CA CYS A 70 12.10 8.17 7.87
C CYS A 70 11.33 9.49 7.81
N ASN A 71 10.00 9.43 7.66
CA ASN A 71 9.15 10.53 7.22
C ASN A 71 8.23 11.09 8.31
N THR A 72 8.51 10.83 9.57
CA THR A 72 7.94 11.56 10.71
C THR A 72 8.56 12.97 10.78
N MET A 73 7.94 13.87 11.53
CA MET A 73 8.50 15.16 11.90
C MET A 73 9.26 14.99 13.23
N PRO A 74 10.59 14.79 13.22
CA PRO A 74 11.34 14.51 14.43
C PRO A 74 11.45 15.73 15.32
N ARG A 75 11.41 15.52 16.63
CA ARG A 75 11.79 16.52 17.64
C ARG A 75 13.26 16.39 17.98
N ASN A 76 13.81 17.31 18.78
CA ASN A 76 15.23 17.38 19.08
C ASN A 76 15.79 16.08 19.68
N ASP A 77 15.03 15.43 20.56
CA ASP A 77 15.40 14.14 21.17
C ASP A 77 15.45 13.00 20.13
N GLU A 78 14.54 13.01 19.18
CA GLU A 78 14.51 12.05 18.07
C GLU A 78 15.61 12.35 17.04
N ALA A 79 15.81 13.64 16.72
CA ALA A 79 16.86 14.09 15.81
C ALA A 79 18.27 13.67 16.25
N ALA A 80 18.52 13.62 17.55
CA ALA A 80 19.80 13.17 18.11
C ALA A 80 20.10 11.67 17.84
N ARG A 81 19.07 10.84 17.62
CA ARG A 81 19.20 9.39 17.36
C ARG A 81 19.23 9.05 15.86
N LEU A 82 18.88 9.99 15.00
CA LEU A 82 18.86 9.78 13.55
C LEU A 82 20.20 9.40 12.93
N PRO A 83 21.37 9.98 13.32
CA PRO A 83 22.64 9.61 12.72
C PRO A 83 22.92 8.11 12.78
N GLU A 84 22.78 7.48 13.94
CA GLU A 84 23.00 6.04 14.13
C GLU A 84 22.03 5.21 13.26
N TRP A 85 20.77 5.61 13.20
CA TRP A 85 19.78 4.94 12.36
C TRP A 85 20.12 5.04 10.86
N LEU A 86 20.53 6.20 10.38
CA LEU A 86 20.91 6.40 8.98
C LEU A 86 22.16 5.61 8.59
N GLU A 87 23.16 5.59 9.46
CA GLU A 87 24.36 4.74 9.28
C GLU A 87 24.00 3.26 9.22
N PHE A 88 23.05 2.82 10.06
CA PHE A 88 22.51 1.46 9.99
C PHE A 88 21.82 1.18 8.66
N LEU A 89 20.97 2.08 8.12
CA LEU A 89 20.31 1.89 6.84
C LEU A 89 21.31 1.72 5.69
N GLN A 90 22.39 2.53 5.69
CA GLN A 90 23.46 2.38 4.70
C GLN A 90 24.18 1.04 4.85
N ALA A 91 24.54 0.66 6.08
CA ALA A 91 25.21 -0.62 6.33
C ALA A 91 24.32 -1.84 6.00
N ALA A 92 23.00 -1.72 6.12
CA ALA A 92 22.04 -2.74 5.73
C ALA A 92 21.83 -2.81 4.20
N GLY A 93 22.35 -1.84 3.42
CA GLY A 93 22.21 -1.82 1.96
C GLY A 93 20.85 -1.29 1.47
N VAL A 94 20.18 -0.45 2.24
CA VAL A 94 18.91 0.18 1.85
C VAL A 94 19.12 1.10 0.64
N ASP A 95 18.26 1.00 -0.39
CA ASP A 95 18.39 1.77 -1.63
C ASP A 95 18.00 3.24 -1.47
N ALA A 96 16.93 3.51 -0.70
CA ALA A 96 16.47 4.88 -0.46
C ALA A 96 15.83 5.07 0.92
N ALA A 97 15.98 6.25 1.48
CA ALA A 97 15.24 6.73 2.63
C ALA A 97 14.14 7.70 2.19
N ILE A 98 12.90 7.44 2.60
CA ILE A 98 11.75 8.32 2.35
C ILE A 98 11.63 9.27 3.54
N LEU A 99 11.82 10.58 3.33
CA LEU A 99 11.92 11.59 4.38
C LEU A 99 11.08 12.84 4.06
N ALA A 100 10.73 13.62 5.07
CA ALA A 100 9.89 14.81 4.90
C ALA A 100 10.52 16.08 5.49
N ASP A 101 11.57 15.93 6.28
CA ASP A 101 12.22 17.01 7.03
C ASP A 101 13.59 17.35 6.42
N VAL A 102 13.88 18.64 6.27
CA VAL A 102 15.14 19.12 5.67
C VAL A 102 16.34 18.81 6.54
N GLY A 103 16.17 18.77 7.87
CA GLY A 103 17.22 18.38 8.81
C GLY A 103 17.57 16.90 8.65
N VAL A 104 16.56 16.04 8.45
CA VAL A 104 16.77 14.60 8.15
C VAL A 104 17.52 14.44 6.84
N LEU A 105 17.20 15.22 5.79
CA LEU A 105 17.94 15.20 4.53
C LEU A 105 19.40 15.60 4.73
N SER A 106 19.67 16.64 5.52
CA SER A 106 21.03 17.06 5.84
C SER A 106 21.81 15.96 6.56
N LEU A 107 21.18 15.29 7.53
CA LEU A 107 21.79 14.16 8.24
C LEU A 107 22.03 12.96 7.33
N LEU A 108 21.07 12.63 6.44
CA LEU A 108 21.22 11.54 5.47
C LEU A 108 22.46 11.75 4.60
N LYS A 109 22.62 12.96 4.04
CA LYS A 109 23.77 13.29 3.19
C LYS A 109 25.12 13.14 3.94
N LYS A 110 25.12 13.37 5.23
CA LYS A 110 26.33 13.31 6.07
C LYS A 110 26.64 11.88 6.55
N HIS A 111 25.62 11.15 6.99
CA HIS A 111 25.78 9.87 7.69
C HIS A 111 25.48 8.64 6.82
N ALA A 112 24.74 8.82 5.71
CA ALA A 112 24.40 7.73 4.79
C ALA A 112 24.42 8.20 3.32
N PRO A 113 25.54 8.72 2.80
CA PRO A 113 25.63 9.31 1.46
C PRO A 113 25.36 8.30 0.33
N GLY A 114 25.44 7.00 0.58
CA GLY A 114 25.11 5.94 -0.36
C GLY A 114 23.60 5.65 -0.48
N VAL A 115 22.78 6.14 0.46
CA VAL A 115 21.33 5.94 0.45
C VAL A 115 20.65 7.12 -0.27
N LYS A 116 19.82 6.83 -1.28
CA LYS A 116 19.11 7.88 -2.02
C LYS A 116 18.07 8.58 -1.13
N ALA A 117 17.87 9.88 -1.37
CA ALA A 117 16.85 10.67 -0.68
C ALA A 117 15.57 10.75 -1.52
N HIS A 118 14.47 10.18 -1.04
CA HIS A 118 13.14 10.31 -1.62
C HIS A 118 12.27 11.20 -0.72
N ILE A 119 11.76 12.30 -1.25
CA ILE A 119 10.97 13.25 -0.47
C ILE A 119 9.53 12.75 -0.35
N SER A 120 9.10 12.51 0.88
CA SER A 120 7.76 12.00 1.20
C SER A 120 6.66 12.96 0.80
N THR A 121 5.47 12.41 0.49
CA THR A 121 4.23 13.20 0.38
C THR A 121 3.91 14.02 1.65
N GLN A 122 4.50 13.68 2.79
CA GLN A 122 4.42 14.45 4.04
C GLN A 122 5.05 15.85 3.92
N ALA A 123 5.96 16.06 2.97
CA ALA A 123 6.50 17.39 2.64
C ALA A 123 5.54 18.24 1.81
N SER A 124 4.41 17.67 1.35
CA SER A 124 3.34 18.33 0.59
C SER A 124 3.86 19.07 -0.65
N VAL A 125 4.71 18.40 -1.47
CA VAL A 125 5.22 18.97 -2.71
C VAL A 125 4.10 19.03 -3.75
N SER A 126 3.65 20.24 -4.07
CA SER A 126 2.49 20.51 -4.92
C SER A 126 2.79 21.39 -6.13
N ASN A 127 4.04 21.74 -6.39
CA ASN A 127 4.45 22.55 -7.53
C ASN A 127 5.90 22.27 -7.95
N TYR A 128 6.23 22.65 -9.17
CA TYR A 128 7.55 22.41 -9.76
C TYR A 128 8.70 23.16 -9.06
N GLN A 129 8.44 24.33 -8.45
CA GLN A 129 9.47 25.08 -7.71
C GLN A 129 9.88 24.34 -6.43
N ALA A 130 8.91 23.82 -5.68
CA ALA A 130 9.19 23.00 -4.51
C ALA A 130 9.93 21.71 -4.89
N ALA A 131 9.54 21.07 -6.00
CA ALA A 131 10.22 19.89 -6.53
C ALA A 131 11.68 20.19 -6.92
N ALA A 132 11.92 21.31 -7.62
CA ALA A 132 13.27 21.75 -8.00
C ALA A 132 14.14 22.08 -6.78
N ALA A 133 13.58 22.77 -5.78
CA ALA A 133 14.31 23.11 -4.56
C ALA A 133 14.75 21.84 -3.79
N TRP A 134 13.88 20.82 -3.68
CA TRP A 134 14.27 19.55 -3.09
C TRP A 134 15.38 18.84 -3.88
N TYR A 135 15.33 18.89 -5.21
CA TYR A 135 16.38 18.35 -6.06
C TYR A 135 17.72 19.08 -5.83
N GLU A 136 17.74 20.41 -5.77
CA GLU A 136 18.93 21.19 -5.48
C GLU A 136 19.53 20.85 -4.08
N LEU A 137 18.66 20.55 -3.12
CA LEU A 137 19.08 20.07 -1.81
C LEU A 137 19.62 18.63 -1.83
N GLY A 138 19.49 17.89 -2.96
CA GLY A 138 20.06 16.58 -3.17
C GLY A 138 19.08 15.42 -3.10
N ALA A 139 17.78 15.69 -3.21
CA ALA A 139 16.78 14.64 -3.38
C ALA A 139 16.89 14.02 -4.79
N SER A 140 16.74 12.71 -4.90
CA SER A 140 16.70 11.99 -6.18
C SER A 140 15.28 11.77 -6.68
N ARG A 141 14.28 11.75 -5.77
CA ARG A 141 12.85 11.52 -6.06
C ARG A 141 11.97 12.38 -5.16
N VAL A 142 10.83 12.78 -5.68
CA VAL A 142 9.75 13.44 -4.93
C VAL A 142 8.47 12.63 -5.04
N ILE A 143 7.88 12.27 -3.90
CA ILE A 143 6.53 11.72 -3.82
C ILE A 143 5.56 12.89 -3.74
N LEU A 144 4.84 13.13 -4.82
CA LEU A 144 3.95 14.28 -4.99
C LEU A 144 2.81 14.30 -3.96
N ALA A 145 2.29 15.48 -3.68
CA ALA A 145 1.06 15.66 -2.91
C ALA A 145 -0.10 14.96 -3.63
N ARG A 146 -1.01 14.35 -2.87
CA ARG A 146 -2.14 13.58 -3.42
C ARG A 146 -3.32 14.44 -3.88
N GLU A 147 -3.23 15.71 -3.62
CA GLU A 147 -4.21 16.76 -3.94
C GLU A 147 -4.00 17.38 -5.33
N LEU A 148 -3.01 16.87 -6.09
CA LEU A 148 -2.71 17.33 -7.45
C LEU A 148 -3.60 16.66 -8.49
N SER A 149 -4.02 17.47 -9.47
CA SER A 149 -4.61 16.97 -10.72
C SER A 149 -3.55 16.38 -11.65
N LEU A 150 -3.98 15.59 -12.62
CA LEU A 150 -3.08 15.01 -13.61
C LEU A 150 -2.38 16.08 -14.46
N ASP A 151 -3.06 17.17 -14.75
CA ASP A 151 -2.48 18.28 -15.52
C ASP A 151 -1.41 19.04 -14.72
N GLU A 152 -1.60 19.24 -13.41
CA GLU A 152 -0.57 19.80 -12.54
C GLU A 152 0.66 18.89 -12.46
N ILE A 153 0.48 17.56 -12.46
CA ILE A 153 1.60 16.60 -12.49
C ILE A 153 2.37 16.72 -13.81
N ARG A 154 1.67 16.80 -14.95
CA ARG A 154 2.29 17.05 -16.26
C ARG A 154 3.08 18.37 -16.27
N GLU A 155 2.54 19.43 -15.68
CA GLU A 155 3.24 20.71 -15.56
C GLU A 155 4.49 20.60 -14.69
N ILE A 156 4.40 19.92 -13.55
CA ILE A 156 5.57 19.65 -12.68
C ILE A 156 6.62 18.88 -13.47
N ARG A 157 6.24 17.81 -14.19
CA ARG A 157 7.19 17.03 -15.00
C ARG A 157 7.88 17.89 -16.07
N ALA A 158 7.13 18.75 -16.73
CA ALA A 158 7.66 19.59 -17.80
C ALA A 158 8.66 20.65 -17.31
N LYS A 159 8.52 21.12 -16.07
CA LYS A 159 9.30 22.24 -15.51
C LYS A 159 10.31 21.83 -14.43
N ALA A 160 10.18 20.65 -13.83
CA ALA A 160 11.13 20.12 -12.87
C ALA A 160 12.42 19.64 -13.56
N PRO A 161 13.54 19.52 -12.83
CA PRO A 161 14.77 18.97 -13.39
C PRO A 161 14.53 17.57 -13.99
N PRO A 162 14.99 17.31 -15.23
CA PRO A 162 14.74 16.02 -15.90
C PRO A 162 15.26 14.79 -15.15
N ALA A 163 16.32 14.96 -14.34
CA ALA A 163 16.92 13.90 -13.53
C ALA A 163 16.19 13.64 -12.22
N LEU A 164 15.23 14.51 -11.83
CA LEU A 164 14.41 14.29 -10.66
C LEU A 164 13.32 13.27 -10.99
N GLU A 165 13.25 12.17 -10.24
CA GLU A 165 12.17 11.20 -10.34
C GLU A 165 10.89 11.70 -9.65
N LEU A 166 9.74 11.46 -10.27
CA LEU A 166 8.43 11.77 -9.72
C LEU A 166 7.67 10.49 -9.38
N GLU A 167 7.20 10.40 -8.15
CA GLU A 167 6.39 9.30 -7.63
C GLU A 167 5.01 9.81 -7.22
N ALA A 168 3.96 9.06 -7.48
CA ALA A 168 2.62 9.41 -7.05
C ALA A 168 1.87 8.20 -6.49
N PHE A 169 0.98 8.45 -5.53
CA PHE A 169 0.06 7.42 -5.05
C PHE A 169 -1.01 7.12 -6.10
N VAL A 170 -1.30 5.84 -6.30
CA VAL A 170 -2.28 5.37 -7.29
C VAL A 170 -3.38 4.52 -6.69
N HIS A 171 -3.21 4.04 -5.46
CA HIS A 171 -4.20 3.16 -4.82
C HIS A 171 -4.17 3.29 -3.29
N GLY A 172 -5.33 3.12 -2.68
CA GLY A 172 -5.51 2.95 -1.24
C GLY A 172 -6.09 4.15 -0.52
N ALA A 173 -5.93 4.17 0.79
CA ALA A 173 -6.60 5.11 1.68
C ALA A 173 -6.15 6.56 1.47
N MET A 174 -7.11 7.47 1.25
CA MET A 174 -6.87 8.91 1.21
C MET A 174 -6.94 9.53 2.61
N CYS A 175 -6.23 10.63 2.81
CA CYS A 175 -6.33 11.48 4.00
C CYS A 175 -7.34 12.61 3.75
N VAL A 176 -8.00 13.08 4.81
CA VAL A 176 -8.90 14.24 4.77
C VAL A 176 -8.15 15.57 4.65
N SER A 177 -6.90 15.59 5.06
CA SER A 177 -6.00 16.77 5.02
C SER A 177 -4.79 16.48 4.17
N TYR A 178 -4.11 17.54 3.75
CA TYR A 178 -2.75 17.42 3.23
C TYR A 178 -1.89 16.57 4.17
N SER A 179 -1.13 15.66 3.61
CA SER A 179 -0.24 14.78 4.37
C SER A 179 0.76 15.61 5.17
N GLY A 180 0.95 15.28 6.46
CA GLY A 180 1.83 16.03 7.36
C GLY A 180 1.28 17.35 7.90
N ARG A 181 0.01 17.68 7.67
CA ARG A 181 -0.61 18.95 8.08
C ARG A 181 -1.81 18.81 9.01
N CYS A 182 -2.20 17.57 9.37
CA CYS A 182 -3.40 17.32 10.15
C CYS A 182 -3.11 17.35 11.66
N LEU A 183 -3.89 18.16 12.40
CA LEU A 183 -3.88 18.20 13.86
C LEU A 183 -5.09 17.52 14.51
N LEU A 184 -6.06 17.03 13.71
CA LEU A 184 -7.32 16.50 14.22
C LEU A 184 -7.11 15.32 15.19
N SER A 185 -6.20 14.40 14.87
CA SER A 185 -5.92 13.26 15.75
C SER A 185 -5.30 13.70 17.08
N ASN A 186 -4.37 14.65 17.05
CA ASN A 186 -3.78 15.19 18.28
C ASN A 186 -4.84 15.89 19.13
N TYR A 187 -5.66 16.76 18.51
CA TYR A 187 -6.71 17.50 19.20
C TYR A 187 -7.76 16.58 19.84
N MET A 188 -8.23 15.57 19.09
CA MET A 188 -9.34 14.69 19.52
C MET A 188 -8.89 13.57 20.47
N THR A 189 -7.64 13.12 20.40
CA THR A 189 -7.21 11.88 21.07
C THR A 189 -5.84 11.97 21.75
N GLY A 190 -5.17 13.11 21.69
CA GLY A 190 -3.79 13.28 22.15
C GLY A 190 -2.73 12.56 21.31
N ARG A 191 -3.12 11.86 20.22
CA ARG A 191 -2.23 11.08 19.36
C ARG A 191 -1.80 11.89 18.13
N ASP A 192 -0.50 12.13 18.00
CA ASP A 192 0.06 12.97 16.94
C ASP A 192 0.11 12.25 15.58
N ALA A 193 -0.75 12.69 14.66
CA ALA A 193 -0.82 12.14 13.31
C ALA A 193 0.47 12.35 12.51
N ASN A 194 1.17 13.48 12.73
CA ASN A 194 2.38 13.85 11.99
C ASN A 194 3.63 13.12 12.51
N ARG A 195 3.47 12.40 13.62
CA ARG A 195 4.50 11.53 14.21
C ARG A 195 4.13 10.04 14.15
N GLY A 196 3.26 9.66 13.23
CA GLY A 196 2.90 8.27 12.97
C GLY A 196 1.79 7.71 13.84
N ALA A 197 1.28 8.45 14.83
CA ALA A 197 0.31 7.97 15.82
C ALA A 197 -1.16 8.30 15.48
N CYS A 198 -1.52 8.50 14.21
CA CYS A 198 -2.85 8.88 13.80
C CYS A 198 -3.94 7.88 14.24
N ALA A 199 -4.89 8.35 15.05
CA ALA A 199 -6.06 7.57 15.47
C ALA A 199 -7.17 7.50 14.43
N GLN A 200 -7.05 8.25 13.33
CA GLN A 200 -8.03 8.36 12.25
C GLN A 200 -9.41 8.90 12.71
N PRO A 201 -9.48 9.93 13.56
CA PRO A 201 -10.76 10.42 14.09
C PRO A 201 -11.68 10.96 12.97
N CYS A 202 -11.11 11.43 11.85
CA CYS A 202 -11.93 11.84 10.70
C CYS A 202 -12.79 10.73 10.09
N ARG A 203 -12.64 9.49 10.55
CA ARG A 203 -13.40 8.31 10.09
C ARG A 203 -14.42 7.81 11.13
N TYR A 204 -14.51 8.48 12.29
CA TYR A 204 -15.49 8.15 13.30
C TYR A 204 -16.84 8.79 12.95
N GLN A 205 -17.90 8.19 13.45
CA GLN A 205 -19.22 8.80 13.40
C GLN A 205 -19.33 9.81 14.53
N TYR A 206 -19.81 11.00 14.20
CA TYR A 206 -20.04 12.07 15.16
C TYR A 206 -21.48 12.59 15.06
N ALA A 207 -21.94 13.21 16.15
CA ALA A 207 -23.12 14.04 16.19
C ALA A 207 -22.81 15.31 16.96
N LEU A 208 -23.41 16.42 16.58
CA LEU A 208 -23.41 17.62 17.39
C LEU A 208 -24.43 17.47 18.53
N VAL A 209 -24.04 17.89 19.72
CA VAL A 209 -24.91 17.99 20.88
C VAL A 209 -24.89 19.45 21.30
N GLU A 210 -26.10 20.03 21.39
CA GLU A 210 -26.24 21.39 21.92
C GLU A 210 -26.28 21.32 23.44
N GLU A 211 -25.43 22.10 24.12
CA GLU A 211 -25.31 22.09 25.58
C GLU A 211 -26.66 22.32 26.29
N LYS A 212 -27.53 23.15 25.69
CA LYS A 212 -28.87 23.47 26.22
C LYS A 212 -29.95 22.41 25.93
N ARG A 213 -29.61 21.41 25.08
CA ARG A 213 -30.51 20.29 24.74
C ARG A 213 -29.78 18.96 24.90
N PRO A 214 -29.40 18.56 26.14
CA PRO A 214 -28.70 17.31 26.41
C PRO A 214 -29.57 16.12 26.00
N GLY A 215 -28.95 15.16 25.27
CA GLY A 215 -29.62 13.95 24.81
C GLY A 215 -30.21 14.02 23.41
N GLU A 216 -30.22 15.21 22.77
CA GLU A 216 -30.55 15.36 21.36
C GLU A 216 -29.24 15.33 20.55
N TYR A 217 -29.18 14.41 19.56
CA TYR A 217 -28.01 14.20 18.71
C TYR A 217 -28.31 14.67 17.27
N PHE A 218 -27.59 15.68 16.82
CA PHE A 218 -27.69 16.16 15.44
C PHE A 218 -26.58 15.52 14.60
N PRO A 219 -26.90 14.56 13.70
CA PRO A 219 -25.89 13.92 12.88
C PRO A 219 -25.13 14.97 12.08
N ILE A 220 -23.82 14.82 12.03
CA ILE A 220 -22.98 15.66 11.16
C ILE A 220 -22.84 14.94 9.84
N GLY A 221 -23.22 15.59 8.81
CA GLY A 221 -23.21 15.09 7.47
C GLY A 221 -22.89 16.23 6.46
N GLU A 222 -22.65 16.00 5.17
CA GLU A 222 -22.54 17.02 4.12
C GLU A 222 -23.64 16.85 3.08
N ASP A 223 -24.29 17.95 2.76
CA ASP A 223 -25.12 18.10 1.58
C ASP A 223 -24.74 19.39 0.85
N ALA A 224 -25.46 19.77 -0.19
CA ALA A 224 -25.15 20.95 -1.02
C ALA A 224 -25.06 22.29 -0.26
N GLY A 225 -25.19 22.29 1.06
CA GLY A 225 -25.22 23.49 1.91
C GLY A 225 -24.28 23.50 3.11
N GLY A 226 -23.45 22.48 3.39
CA GLY A 226 -22.56 22.52 4.57
C GLY A 226 -21.80 21.26 4.96
N ALA A 227 -20.83 21.41 5.84
CA ALA A 227 -19.72 20.50 6.08
C ALA A 227 -19.98 19.41 7.12
N PHE A 228 -19.41 18.25 6.86
CA PHE A 228 -19.36 17.06 7.68
C PHE A 228 -17.97 16.77 8.22
N ILE A 229 -17.83 15.95 9.28
CA ILE A 229 -16.59 15.29 9.61
C ILE A 229 -16.50 14.02 8.78
N LEU A 230 -15.49 13.89 8.03
CA LEU A 230 -15.26 13.47 6.68
C LEU A 230 -14.77 12.04 6.57
N ASN A 231 -15.43 11.19 5.80
CA ASN A 231 -14.94 9.86 5.42
C ASN A 231 -14.46 9.87 3.97
N SER A 232 -13.15 10.05 3.76
CA SER A 232 -12.54 10.04 2.42
C SER A 232 -12.76 8.71 1.73
N ARG A 233 -13.07 8.73 0.44
CA ARG A 233 -13.05 7.54 -0.42
C ARG A 233 -11.62 7.00 -0.55
N ASP A 234 -11.47 5.72 -0.86
CA ASP A 234 -10.17 5.17 -1.21
C ASP A 234 -9.85 5.51 -2.66
N MET A 235 -8.57 5.72 -2.96
CA MET A 235 -8.09 5.99 -4.33
C MET A 235 -7.98 4.68 -5.11
N CYS A 236 -8.34 4.69 -6.40
CA CYS A 236 -8.05 3.63 -7.36
C CYS A 236 -7.87 4.24 -8.75
N MET A 237 -6.65 4.13 -9.27
CA MET A 237 -6.24 4.67 -10.57
C MET A 237 -5.90 3.55 -11.57
N ILE A 238 -6.38 2.33 -11.32
CA ILE A 238 -6.00 1.16 -12.13
C ILE A 238 -6.42 1.28 -13.60
N ASP A 239 -7.55 1.92 -13.84
CA ASP A 239 -8.08 2.15 -15.19
C ASP A 239 -7.33 3.28 -15.94
N HIS A 240 -6.46 4.02 -15.23
CA HIS A 240 -5.78 5.24 -15.71
C HIS A 240 -4.25 5.10 -15.70
N VAL A 241 -3.73 3.88 -15.64
CA VAL A 241 -2.28 3.64 -15.64
C VAL A 241 -1.59 4.21 -16.90
N PRO A 242 -2.16 4.10 -18.12
CA PRO A 242 -1.56 4.73 -19.28
C PRO A 242 -1.38 6.25 -19.15
N GLU A 243 -2.42 6.96 -18.66
CA GLU A 243 -2.37 8.42 -18.49
C GLU A 243 -1.36 8.84 -17.41
N LEU A 244 -1.18 8.03 -16.36
CA LEU A 244 -0.16 8.26 -15.33
C LEU A 244 1.26 8.09 -15.89
N MET A 245 1.47 7.10 -16.76
CA MET A 245 2.74 6.90 -17.48
C MET A 245 3.01 8.06 -18.44
N ASP A 246 2.03 8.49 -19.20
CA ASP A 246 2.11 9.63 -20.12
C ASP A 246 2.33 10.98 -19.41
N ALA A 247 1.86 11.10 -18.16
CA ALA A 247 2.15 12.25 -17.32
C ALA A 247 3.62 12.33 -16.87
N GLY A 248 4.41 11.30 -17.15
CA GLY A 248 5.85 11.27 -16.90
C GLY A 248 6.21 10.90 -15.47
N LEU A 249 5.38 10.15 -14.79
CA LEU A 249 5.71 9.54 -13.50
C LEU A 249 6.77 8.45 -13.68
N ASP A 250 7.63 8.32 -12.69
CA ASP A 250 8.70 7.32 -12.63
C ASP A 250 8.31 6.14 -11.73
N SER A 251 7.42 6.38 -10.75
CA SER A 251 7.00 5.36 -9.79
C SER A 251 5.53 5.52 -9.42
N LEU A 252 4.80 4.40 -9.41
CA LEU A 252 3.42 4.26 -8.97
C LEU A 252 3.38 3.60 -7.60
N LYS A 253 2.88 4.32 -6.60
CA LYS A 253 2.89 3.88 -5.20
C LYS A 253 1.53 3.41 -4.72
N ILE A 254 1.50 2.22 -4.14
CA ILE A 254 0.32 1.66 -3.47
C ILE A 254 0.37 2.02 -1.98
N GLU A 255 -0.67 2.69 -1.45
CA GLU A 255 -0.84 2.85 0.00
C GLU A 255 -1.47 1.58 0.59
N GLY A 256 -0.87 1.03 1.63
CA GLY A 256 -1.40 -0.20 2.22
C GLY A 256 -0.54 -0.85 3.29
N ARG A 257 0.45 -0.17 3.86
CA ARG A 257 1.37 -0.78 4.84
C ARG A 257 0.66 -1.38 6.07
N ALA A 258 -0.48 -0.80 6.47
CA ALA A 258 -1.32 -1.31 7.54
C ALA A 258 -2.43 -2.28 7.07
N LYS A 259 -2.51 -2.58 5.78
CA LYS A 259 -3.47 -3.51 5.20
C LYS A 259 -2.97 -4.96 5.34
N SER A 260 -3.82 -5.94 5.00
CA SER A 260 -3.46 -7.38 5.06
C SER A 260 -2.45 -7.79 3.97
N ALA A 261 -1.82 -8.95 4.16
CA ALA A 261 -0.98 -9.59 3.14
C ALA A 261 -1.77 -9.89 1.86
N TYR A 262 -3.04 -10.27 1.99
CA TYR A 262 -3.97 -10.43 0.87
C TYR A 262 -4.13 -9.14 0.06
N TYR A 263 -4.32 -8.00 0.72
CA TYR A 263 -4.40 -6.71 0.05
C TYR A 263 -3.11 -6.38 -0.72
N ALA A 264 -1.95 -6.54 -0.07
CA ALA A 264 -0.67 -6.26 -0.69
C ALA A 264 -0.44 -7.14 -1.94
N ALA A 265 -0.76 -8.44 -1.85
CA ALA A 265 -0.66 -9.38 -2.96
C ALA A 265 -1.55 -8.96 -4.15
N ILE A 266 -2.85 -8.83 -3.91
CA ILE A 266 -3.82 -8.64 -4.99
C ILE A 266 -3.71 -7.27 -5.66
N VAL A 267 -3.52 -6.20 -4.88
CA VAL A 267 -3.37 -4.87 -5.46
C VAL A 267 -2.06 -4.77 -6.25
N THR A 268 -0.97 -5.36 -5.74
CA THR A 268 0.31 -5.41 -6.48
C THR A 268 0.15 -6.16 -7.80
N ALA A 269 -0.46 -7.35 -7.80
CA ALA A 269 -0.72 -8.12 -9.02
C ALA A 269 -1.55 -7.33 -10.03
N ALA A 270 -2.65 -6.72 -9.59
CA ALA A 270 -3.54 -5.97 -10.47
C ALA A 270 -2.82 -4.79 -11.14
N TYR A 271 -2.04 -4.00 -10.38
CA TYR A 271 -1.26 -2.90 -10.94
C TYR A 271 -0.08 -3.38 -11.79
N ARG A 272 0.54 -4.51 -11.47
CA ARG A 272 1.58 -5.12 -12.32
C ARG A 272 0.99 -5.45 -13.70
N HIS A 273 -0.15 -6.11 -13.74
CA HIS A 273 -0.83 -6.42 -15.01
C HIS A 273 -1.28 -5.16 -15.75
N ALA A 274 -1.73 -4.12 -15.04
CA ALA A 274 -2.11 -2.85 -15.65
C ALA A 274 -0.91 -2.14 -16.29
N ILE A 275 0.24 -2.12 -15.62
CA ILE A 275 1.48 -1.54 -16.15
C ILE A 275 1.97 -2.33 -17.36
N ASP A 276 1.95 -3.66 -17.30
CA ASP A 276 2.42 -4.51 -18.39
C ASP A 276 1.52 -4.40 -19.62
N ALA A 277 0.20 -4.36 -19.44
CA ALA A 277 -0.77 -4.11 -20.52
C ALA A 277 -0.55 -2.72 -21.15
N ALA A 278 -0.40 -1.67 -20.32
CA ALA A 278 -0.14 -0.31 -20.81
C ALA A 278 1.16 -0.23 -21.64
N ARG A 279 2.22 -0.91 -21.19
CA ARG A 279 3.49 -1.01 -21.96
C ARG A 279 3.34 -1.73 -23.28
N ALA A 280 2.50 -2.77 -23.32
CA ALA A 280 2.20 -3.49 -24.54
C ALA A 280 1.26 -2.72 -25.48
N GLY A 281 0.70 -1.60 -25.04
CA GLY A 281 -0.36 -0.87 -25.77
C GLY A 281 -1.68 -1.64 -25.80
N GLU A 282 -1.89 -2.53 -24.85
CA GLU A 282 -3.06 -3.38 -24.72
C GLU A 282 -4.01 -2.88 -23.62
N PRO A 283 -5.33 -3.13 -23.73
CA PRO A 283 -6.25 -2.83 -22.64
C PRO A 283 -5.99 -3.76 -21.45
N LEU A 284 -6.21 -3.24 -20.23
CA LEU A 284 -6.18 -4.06 -19.03
C LEU A 284 -7.26 -5.17 -19.11
N ASP A 285 -6.87 -6.41 -18.85
CA ASP A 285 -7.82 -7.52 -18.72
C ASP A 285 -8.83 -7.23 -17.58
N PRO A 286 -10.15 -7.25 -17.86
CA PRO A 286 -11.18 -6.97 -16.86
C PRO A 286 -11.11 -7.82 -15.59
N VAL A 287 -10.51 -9.00 -15.67
CA VAL A 287 -10.29 -9.86 -14.49
C VAL A 287 -9.42 -9.15 -13.46
N TRP A 288 -8.33 -8.53 -13.89
CA TRP A 288 -7.42 -7.82 -12.97
C TRP A 288 -8.01 -6.52 -12.44
N ARG A 289 -8.85 -5.84 -13.26
CA ARG A 289 -9.63 -4.70 -12.79
C ARG A 289 -10.58 -5.10 -11.65
N ALA A 290 -11.25 -6.23 -11.79
CA ALA A 290 -12.19 -6.74 -10.78
C ALA A 290 -11.48 -7.20 -9.47
N GLU A 291 -10.19 -7.51 -9.53
CA GLU A 291 -9.43 -7.96 -8.35
C GLU A 291 -9.32 -6.88 -7.27
N VAL A 292 -9.20 -5.62 -7.64
CA VAL A 292 -9.11 -4.54 -6.65
C VAL A 292 -10.40 -4.33 -5.86
N ASP A 293 -11.54 -4.80 -6.38
CA ASP A 293 -12.83 -4.77 -5.67
C ASP A 293 -12.98 -5.93 -4.68
N LYS A 294 -12.12 -6.96 -4.76
CA LYS A 294 -12.14 -8.14 -3.87
C LYS A 294 -11.34 -7.95 -2.58
N VAL A 295 -10.55 -6.89 -2.47
CA VAL A 295 -9.82 -6.57 -1.25
C VAL A 295 -10.61 -5.64 -0.33
N SER A 296 -10.18 -5.47 0.92
CA SER A 296 -10.84 -4.55 1.86
C SER A 296 -10.62 -3.10 1.47
N HIS A 297 -11.66 -2.41 1.03
CA HIS A 297 -11.61 -1.02 0.59
C HIS A 297 -12.88 -0.24 0.99
N ARG A 298 -12.83 1.08 0.91
CA ARG A 298 -14.00 1.97 0.89
C ARG A 298 -14.38 2.23 -0.58
N PRO A 299 -15.56 2.79 -0.86
CA PRO A 299 -15.88 3.19 -2.22
C PRO A 299 -14.73 3.95 -2.87
N TYR A 300 -14.40 3.58 -4.09
CA TYR A 300 -13.27 4.16 -4.81
C TYR A 300 -13.60 5.52 -5.45
N SER A 301 -12.56 6.30 -5.64
CA SER A 301 -12.50 7.51 -6.45
C SER A 301 -11.14 7.58 -7.13
N THR A 302 -11.01 8.48 -8.08
CA THR A 302 -9.71 8.79 -8.73
C THR A 302 -8.85 9.76 -7.90
N GLY A 303 -9.17 9.99 -6.62
CA GLY A 303 -8.52 11.07 -5.87
C GLY A 303 -8.77 12.42 -6.53
N PHE A 304 -7.79 13.30 -6.49
CA PHE A 304 -7.87 14.63 -7.13
C PHE A 304 -7.41 14.65 -8.59
N TYR A 305 -7.00 13.51 -9.17
CA TYR A 305 -6.45 13.45 -10.52
C TYR A 305 -7.37 14.04 -11.59
N TYR A 306 -8.69 13.89 -11.44
CA TYR A 306 -9.72 14.39 -12.37
C TYR A 306 -10.73 15.34 -11.70
N GLY A 307 -10.41 15.86 -10.52
CA GLY A 307 -11.28 16.74 -9.76
C GLY A 307 -11.44 16.33 -8.31
N GLU A 308 -12.39 16.90 -7.60
CA GLU A 308 -12.60 16.60 -6.18
C GLU A 308 -13.14 15.17 -5.98
N PRO A 309 -12.52 14.37 -5.10
CA PRO A 309 -12.86 12.95 -4.93
C PRO A 309 -14.21 12.71 -4.26
N GLY A 310 -14.82 13.75 -3.68
CA GLY A 310 -16.00 13.63 -2.84
C GLY A 310 -15.75 12.83 -1.55
N GLN A 311 -16.79 12.68 -0.76
CA GLN A 311 -16.77 11.96 0.51
C GLN A 311 -17.77 10.78 0.47
N HIS A 312 -17.53 9.76 1.28
CA HIS A 312 -18.48 8.67 1.50
C HIS A 312 -19.14 8.83 2.85
N THR A 313 -20.33 9.41 2.87
CA THR A 313 -21.04 9.81 4.10
C THR A 313 -21.99 8.74 4.66
N ALA A 314 -22.31 7.70 3.86
CA ALA A 314 -23.31 6.71 4.25
C ALA A 314 -22.86 5.83 5.45
N HIS A 315 -21.58 5.46 5.49
CA HIS A 315 -20.99 4.70 6.61
C HIS A 315 -19.47 4.68 6.56
N ALA A 316 -18.81 4.52 7.73
CA ALA A 316 -17.34 4.42 7.82
C ALA A 316 -16.81 2.99 7.56
N ARG A 317 -17.67 2.03 7.22
CA ARG A 317 -17.28 0.63 7.08
C ARG A 317 -16.52 0.38 5.79
N TYR A 318 -15.53 -0.53 5.87
CA TYR A 318 -14.88 -1.10 4.70
C TYR A 318 -15.79 -2.17 4.07
N LEU A 319 -15.83 -2.20 2.74
CA LEU A 319 -16.35 -3.32 1.97
C LEU A 319 -15.39 -4.49 2.11
N ARG A 320 -15.88 -5.67 2.46
CA ARG A 320 -15.10 -6.89 2.73
C ARG A 320 -15.86 -8.12 2.26
N ASP A 321 -16.11 -8.18 0.97
CA ASP A 321 -16.94 -9.22 0.39
C ASP A 321 -16.19 -10.54 0.14
N TRP A 322 -14.88 -10.56 0.37
CA TRP A 322 -14.02 -11.72 0.17
C TRP A 322 -13.15 -11.99 1.39
N GLN A 323 -12.89 -13.28 1.63
CA GLN A 323 -11.99 -13.73 2.69
C GLN A 323 -11.01 -14.78 2.16
N VAL A 324 -9.76 -14.70 2.59
CA VAL A 324 -8.74 -15.73 2.36
C VAL A 324 -9.02 -16.91 3.29
N VAL A 325 -9.03 -18.12 2.75
CA VAL A 325 -9.20 -19.36 3.53
C VAL A 325 -7.92 -20.15 3.65
N GLY A 326 -6.98 -20.00 2.70
CA GLY A 326 -5.69 -20.69 2.76
C GLY A 326 -4.62 -20.01 1.91
N VAL A 327 -3.38 -20.39 2.20
CA VAL A 327 -2.19 -19.99 1.43
C VAL A 327 -1.46 -21.26 1.00
N VAL A 328 -1.15 -21.37 -0.29
CA VAL A 328 -0.41 -22.50 -0.86
C VAL A 328 1.04 -22.45 -0.38
N THR A 329 1.50 -23.53 0.24
CA THR A 329 2.89 -23.71 0.67
C THR A 329 3.71 -24.42 -0.40
N SER A 330 3.11 -25.46 -1.03
CA SER A 330 3.68 -26.17 -2.16
C SER A 330 2.57 -26.80 -3.00
N CYS A 331 2.85 -27.00 -4.29
CA CYS A 331 1.93 -27.67 -5.21
C CYS A 331 2.72 -28.50 -6.20
N ALA A 332 2.33 -29.75 -6.35
CA ALA A 332 2.90 -30.67 -7.33
C ALA A 332 2.34 -30.40 -8.74
N PRO A 333 2.99 -30.87 -9.81
CA PRO A 333 2.53 -30.66 -11.19
C PRO A 333 1.11 -31.17 -11.48
N ASP A 334 0.66 -32.18 -10.74
CA ASP A 334 -0.68 -32.78 -10.83
C ASP A 334 -1.76 -31.99 -10.07
N GLY A 335 -1.40 -30.88 -9.44
CA GLY A 335 -2.31 -30.04 -8.65
C GLY A 335 -2.43 -30.43 -7.18
N ALA A 336 -1.77 -31.49 -6.72
CA ALA A 336 -1.75 -31.85 -5.30
C ALA A 336 -1.03 -30.78 -4.47
N ALA A 337 -1.77 -30.06 -3.64
CA ALA A 337 -1.26 -28.91 -2.91
C ALA A 337 -1.25 -29.15 -1.40
N LEU A 338 -0.19 -28.65 -0.75
CA LEU A 338 -0.11 -28.44 0.69
C LEU A 338 -0.33 -26.94 0.95
N CYS A 339 -1.24 -26.63 1.86
CA CYS A 339 -1.65 -25.26 2.17
C CYS A 339 -1.66 -25.03 3.68
N GLU A 340 -1.60 -23.76 4.08
CA GLU A 340 -1.80 -23.32 5.46
C GLU A 340 -3.15 -22.62 5.60
N LEU A 341 -3.94 -23.02 6.60
CA LEU A 341 -5.28 -22.50 6.85
C LEU A 341 -5.24 -21.05 7.39
N ARG A 342 -6.10 -20.21 6.85
CA ARG A 342 -6.34 -18.83 7.32
C ARG A 342 -7.77 -18.68 7.91
N ASN A 343 -8.76 -19.23 7.26
CA ASN A 343 -10.15 -19.25 7.71
C ASN A 343 -10.79 -20.60 7.41
N LYS A 344 -11.74 -21.00 8.26
CA LYS A 344 -12.42 -22.29 8.12
C LYS A 344 -13.16 -22.44 6.79
N PHE A 345 -13.11 -23.64 6.22
CA PHE A 345 -13.91 -24.05 5.07
C PHE A 345 -14.08 -25.57 5.09
N ALA A 346 -14.97 -26.11 4.26
CA ALA A 346 -15.34 -27.50 4.25
C ALA A 346 -15.17 -28.15 2.86
N GLU A 347 -15.17 -29.46 2.85
CA GLU A 347 -15.33 -30.26 1.64
C GLU A 347 -16.59 -29.82 0.89
N GLY A 348 -16.47 -29.64 -0.43
CA GLY A 348 -17.59 -29.19 -1.29
C GLY A 348 -17.81 -27.68 -1.35
N ASP A 349 -17.07 -26.87 -0.58
CA ASP A 349 -17.13 -25.39 -0.67
C ASP A 349 -16.61 -24.92 -2.04
N GLU A 350 -17.18 -23.81 -2.55
CA GLU A 350 -16.69 -23.11 -3.75
C GLU A 350 -15.58 -22.14 -3.33
N LEU A 351 -14.40 -22.34 -3.87
CA LEU A 351 -13.23 -21.46 -3.66
C LEU A 351 -12.74 -20.86 -4.97
N GLU A 352 -11.93 -19.83 -4.85
CA GLU A 352 -11.17 -19.25 -5.94
C GLU A 352 -9.68 -19.27 -5.60
N LEU A 353 -8.88 -19.80 -6.53
CA LEU A 353 -7.43 -19.76 -6.50
C LEU A 353 -6.94 -18.52 -7.25
N VAL A 354 -6.00 -17.77 -6.69
CA VAL A 354 -5.26 -16.70 -7.36
C VAL A 354 -3.82 -16.70 -6.86
N GLY A 355 -2.86 -16.50 -7.75
CA GLY A 355 -1.46 -16.60 -7.35
C GLY A 355 -0.49 -15.84 -8.24
N PRO A 356 0.80 -15.83 -7.91
CA PRO A 356 1.84 -15.28 -8.76
C PRO A 356 1.83 -15.95 -10.15
N GLY A 357 1.46 -15.17 -11.19
CA GLY A 357 1.32 -15.71 -12.55
C GLY A 357 0.11 -16.65 -12.76
N VAL A 358 -0.76 -16.81 -11.75
CA VAL A 358 -1.97 -17.62 -11.84
C VAL A 358 -3.18 -16.70 -11.87
N ARG A 359 -3.90 -16.72 -13.00
CA ARG A 359 -5.17 -16.01 -13.17
C ARG A 359 -6.22 -16.57 -12.20
N PRO A 360 -7.11 -15.75 -11.64
CA PRO A 360 -8.18 -16.22 -10.77
C PRO A 360 -9.00 -17.34 -11.41
N VAL A 361 -9.14 -18.46 -10.73
CA VAL A 361 -9.91 -19.64 -11.20
C VAL A 361 -10.75 -20.19 -10.05
N SER A 362 -12.07 -20.33 -10.30
CA SER A 362 -12.99 -20.94 -9.33
C SER A 362 -12.95 -22.45 -9.43
N PHE A 363 -13.08 -23.12 -8.30
CA PHE A 363 -13.15 -24.57 -8.21
C PHE A 363 -13.93 -25.01 -6.98
N ARG A 364 -14.43 -26.23 -7.01
CA ARG A 364 -15.05 -26.89 -5.85
C ARG A 364 -14.01 -27.68 -5.09
N VAL A 365 -14.03 -27.60 -3.76
CA VAL A 365 -13.10 -28.36 -2.90
C VAL A 365 -13.46 -29.85 -2.97
N GLU A 366 -12.49 -30.66 -3.37
CA GLU A 366 -12.58 -32.10 -3.43
C GLU A 366 -11.31 -32.74 -2.86
N GLY A 367 -11.49 -33.77 -2.05
CA GLY A 367 -10.38 -34.51 -1.46
C GLY A 367 -9.67 -33.77 -0.35
N LEU A 368 -10.41 -32.99 0.45
CA LEU A 368 -9.85 -32.26 1.58
C LEU A 368 -9.27 -33.23 2.63
N ALA A 369 -7.99 -33.02 2.97
CA ALA A 369 -7.29 -33.80 3.97
C ALA A 369 -6.47 -32.90 4.91
N ASP A 370 -6.13 -33.40 6.09
CA ASP A 370 -5.18 -32.73 6.98
C ASP A 370 -3.74 -32.79 6.46
N GLY A 371 -2.79 -32.22 7.23
CA GLY A 371 -1.38 -32.20 6.84
C GLY A 371 -0.74 -33.60 6.64
N ASP A 372 -1.27 -34.62 7.32
CA ASP A 372 -0.81 -36.03 7.25
C ASP A 372 -1.50 -36.80 6.11
N GLY A 373 -2.49 -36.18 5.45
CA GLY A 373 -3.22 -36.77 4.33
C GLY A 373 -4.45 -37.58 4.75
N LEU A 374 -4.91 -37.48 6.00
CA LEU A 374 -6.14 -38.09 6.44
C LEU A 374 -7.36 -37.22 6.02
N PRO A 375 -8.37 -37.83 5.35
CA PRO A 375 -9.55 -37.09 4.94
C PRO A 375 -10.26 -36.40 6.09
N ILE A 376 -10.64 -35.14 5.91
CA ILE A 376 -11.38 -34.35 6.90
C ILE A 376 -12.59 -33.66 6.24
N PRO A 377 -13.72 -33.53 6.93
CA PRO A 377 -14.89 -32.86 6.37
C PRO A 377 -14.75 -31.34 6.34
N GLU A 378 -13.92 -30.78 7.22
CA GLU A 378 -13.65 -29.32 7.31
C GLU A 378 -12.24 -29.04 7.84
N ALA A 379 -11.63 -27.96 7.34
CA ALA A 379 -10.42 -27.37 7.89
C ALA A 379 -10.81 -26.18 8.79
N ARG A 380 -10.48 -26.23 10.11
CA ARG A 380 -10.99 -25.25 11.09
C ARG A 380 -10.00 -24.72 12.11
N LYS A 381 -8.88 -25.44 12.34
CA LYS A 381 -7.87 -25.00 13.30
C LYS A 381 -6.97 -23.95 12.66
N PRO A 382 -6.83 -22.73 13.23
CA PRO A 382 -5.96 -21.70 12.68
C PRO A 382 -4.55 -22.21 12.38
N GLN A 383 -4.02 -21.83 11.22
CA GLN A 383 -2.67 -22.18 10.75
C GLN A 383 -2.41 -23.69 10.57
N MET A 384 -3.41 -24.57 10.67
CA MET A 384 -3.21 -25.98 10.39
C MET A 384 -2.79 -26.20 8.94
N PRO A 385 -1.86 -27.13 8.67
CA PRO A 385 -1.62 -27.61 7.33
C PRO A 385 -2.81 -28.45 6.84
N PHE A 386 -3.15 -28.29 5.56
CA PHE A 386 -4.16 -29.10 4.90
C PHE A 386 -3.75 -29.40 3.46
N ARG A 387 -4.35 -30.43 2.88
CA ARG A 387 -4.13 -30.86 1.50
C ARG A 387 -5.43 -30.84 0.72
N LEU A 388 -5.34 -30.49 -0.55
CA LEU A 388 -6.43 -30.59 -1.53
C LEU A 388 -5.85 -30.64 -2.95
N SER A 389 -6.71 -30.96 -3.95
CA SER A 389 -6.35 -30.86 -5.35
C SER A 389 -6.76 -29.50 -5.91
N LEU A 390 -5.82 -28.79 -6.53
CA LEU A 390 -6.06 -27.54 -7.22
C LEU A 390 -6.31 -27.78 -8.72
N PRO A 391 -7.12 -26.94 -9.37
CA PRO A 391 -7.44 -27.09 -10.79
C PRO A 391 -6.25 -26.82 -11.73
N VAL A 392 -5.24 -26.11 -11.23
CA VAL A 392 -3.98 -25.80 -11.92
C VAL A 392 -2.83 -25.85 -10.94
N GLN A 393 -1.63 -26.08 -11.45
CA GLN A 393 -0.42 -25.93 -10.64
C GLN A 393 -0.29 -24.49 -10.14
N ALA A 394 -0.10 -24.32 -8.85
CA ALA A 394 -0.01 -23.03 -8.20
C ALA A 394 1.33 -22.86 -7.46
N PRO A 395 2.07 -21.76 -7.68
CA PRO A 395 3.30 -21.51 -6.95
C PRO A 395 3.03 -21.26 -5.46
N PRO A 396 4.04 -21.40 -4.59
CA PRO A 396 3.94 -20.97 -3.20
C PRO A 396 3.47 -19.52 -3.11
N LEU A 397 2.75 -19.18 -2.03
CA LEU A 397 2.10 -17.91 -1.78
C LEU A 397 0.84 -17.62 -2.64
N SER A 398 0.40 -18.58 -3.47
CA SER A 398 -0.95 -18.51 -4.06
C SER A 398 -2.02 -18.56 -2.97
N LEU A 399 -3.11 -17.87 -3.19
CA LEU A 399 -4.18 -17.65 -2.22
C LEU A 399 -5.43 -18.42 -2.60
N LEU A 400 -6.02 -19.09 -1.62
CA LEU A 400 -7.35 -19.67 -1.70
C LEU A 400 -8.31 -18.72 -0.98
N ARG A 401 -9.40 -18.33 -1.66
CA ARG A 401 -10.35 -17.36 -1.13
C ARG A 401 -11.78 -17.69 -1.53
N ARG A 402 -12.74 -17.10 -0.83
CA ARG A 402 -14.17 -17.18 -1.18
C ARG A 402 -14.89 -15.88 -0.86
N LYS A 403 -16.12 -15.74 -1.36
CA LYS A 403 -17.02 -14.69 -0.89
C LYS A 403 -17.28 -14.87 0.61
N ALA A 404 -17.26 -13.77 1.34
CA ALA A 404 -17.60 -13.77 2.77
C ALA A 404 -19.10 -14.08 2.93
N VAL A 405 -19.43 -15.06 3.78
CA VAL A 405 -20.82 -15.41 4.08
C VAL A 405 -21.21 -14.63 5.33
N GLY A 406 -22.15 -13.67 5.21
CA GLY A 406 -22.85 -13.04 6.34
C GLY A 406 -21.93 -12.23 7.27
N LEU A 407 -21.32 -11.13 6.78
CA LEU A 407 -20.76 -10.06 7.62
C LEU A 407 -21.76 -8.91 7.78
#